data_1210b35cb3ebdee5bba7ec6b810d0be1
#
_entry.id   1210b35cb3ebdee5bba7ec6b810d0be1
#
_cell.length_a   1.000
_cell.length_b   1.000
_cell.length_c   1.000
_cell.angle_alpha   90.00
_cell.angle_beta   90.00
_cell.angle_gamma   90.00
#
_symmetry.space_group_name_H-M   'P 1'
#
loop_
_entity.id
_entity.type
_entity.pdbx_description
1 polymer ?
#
loop_
_entity_poly.entity_id
_entity_poly.type
_entity_poly.pdbx_seq_one_letter_code
_entity_poly.pdbx_strand_id
1 'polypeptide(L)'
;MKIAVIGATGNAGSRIVTELLNRGHQVLGIARQPDKMQPRPGLTLTQGDVKDQASLAELLAGQEAAIHSVRFLDTSAQSAIGAAKKSGVGRFLVVGGAGSLEVAPGTALVDTPGFPPAYKPEASAGRDFLNALKAEHELDWTYLSPSVFFSPGERTGKFRLGKDQVLTGADGQSKISMEDYAIALADEIEHAQHRRQRFTVGY
;
A
#
# COMPACT_ATOMS: atom_id res chain seq x y z
N MET A 1 6.19 15.71 -7.29
CA MET A 1 4.76 15.55 -6.98
C MET A 1 4.52 15.80 -5.51
N LYS A 2 3.28 16.15 -5.13
CA LYS A 2 2.80 16.18 -3.74
C LYS A 2 2.09 14.87 -3.44
N ILE A 3 2.59 14.10 -2.49
CA ILE A 3 2.12 12.72 -2.21
C ILE A 3 1.82 12.58 -0.72
N ALA A 4 0.59 12.19 -0.39
CA ALA A 4 0.24 11.82 0.99
C ALA A 4 0.56 10.35 1.26
N VAL A 5 1.13 10.05 2.43
CA VAL A 5 1.33 8.68 2.93
C VAL A 5 0.57 8.52 4.25
N ILE A 6 -0.54 7.80 4.19
CA ILE A 6 -1.36 7.46 5.36
C ILE A 6 -0.72 6.25 6.04
N GLY A 7 -0.40 6.35 7.32
CA GLY A 7 0.39 5.35 8.03
C GLY A 7 1.90 5.52 7.87
N ALA A 8 2.35 6.78 7.68
CA ALA A 8 3.74 7.14 7.41
C ALA A 8 4.76 6.60 8.43
N THR A 9 4.37 6.46 9.70
CA THR A 9 5.25 5.97 10.79
C THR A 9 5.30 4.44 10.89
N GLY A 10 4.53 3.72 10.08
CA GLY A 10 4.52 2.26 10.02
C GLY A 10 5.77 1.68 9.33
N ASN A 11 5.95 0.35 9.44
CA ASN A 11 7.11 -0.32 8.85
C ASN A 11 7.23 -0.10 7.33
N ALA A 12 6.19 -0.37 6.56
CA ALA A 12 6.17 -0.12 5.13
C ALA A 12 6.08 1.38 4.82
N GLY A 13 5.21 2.12 5.53
CA GLY A 13 4.98 3.54 5.31
C GLY A 13 6.26 4.38 5.43
N SER A 14 7.09 4.10 6.43
CA SER A 14 8.35 4.84 6.62
C SER A 14 9.37 4.63 5.49
N ARG A 15 9.41 3.43 4.89
CA ARG A 15 10.27 3.13 3.75
C ARG A 15 9.74 3.79 2.48
N ILE A 16 8.42 3.79 2.31
CA ILE A 16 7.76 4.51 1.20
C ILE A 16 8.04 6.01 1.30
N VAL A 17 7.88 6.62 2.48
CA VAL A 17 8.25 8.03 2.71
C VAL A 17 9.72 8.27 2.34
N THR A 18 10.63 7.40 2.78
CA THR A 18 12.05 7.53 2.48
C THR A 18 12.34 7.45 0.98
N GLU A 19 11.75 6.49 0.27
CA GLU A 19 11.96 6.35 -1.18
C GLU A 19 11.41 7.55 -1.95
N LEU A 20 10.22 8.04 -1.60
CA LEU A 20 9.61 9.22 -2.23
C LEU A 20 10.45 10.49 -2.02
N LEU A 21 10.96 10.71 -0.80
CA LEU A 21 11.84 11.84 -0.52
C LEU A 21 13.16 11.75 -1.29
N ASN A 22 13.75 10.56 -1.40
CA ASN A 22 14.99 10.33 -2.16
C ASN A 22 14.80 10.62 -3.66
N ARG A 23 13.57 10.50 -4.17
CA ARG A 23 13.20 10.86 -5.56
C ARG A 23 12.80 12.34 -5.71
N GLY A 24 12.89 13.14 -4.65
CA GLY A 24 12.59 14.57 -4.69
C GLY A 24 11.11 14.94 -4.64
N HIS A 25 10.23 14.02 -4.23
CA HIS A 25 8.83 14.33 -4.02
C HIS A 25 8.62 15.12 -2.72
N GLN A 26 7.53 15.87 -2.65
CA GLN A 26 7.03 16.47 -1.42
C GLN A 26 6.05 15.49 -0.77
N VAL A 27 6.32 15.11 0.47
CA VAL A 27 5.55 14.08 1.16
C VAL A 27 4.79 14.67 2.34
N LEU A 28 3.49 14.42 2.39
CA LEU A 28 2.65 14.62 3.56
C LEU A 28 2.51 13.28 4.29
N GLY A 29 3.26 13.12 5.38
CA GLY A 29 3.15 11.94 6.25
C GLY A 29 2.01 12.09 7.25
N ILE A 30 0.98 11.24 7.14
CA ILE A 30 -0.19 11.22 8.03
C ILE A 30 -0.07 10.03 8.97
N ALA A 31 -0.12 10.26 10.26
CA ALA A 31 -0.05 9.22 11.28
C ALA A 31 -0.78 9.63 12.57
N ARG A 32 -1.17 8.65 13.38
CA ARG A 32 -1.75 8.91 14.72
C ARG A 32 -0.72 9.54 15.68
N GLN A 33 0.56 9.22 15.51
CA GLN A 33 1.68 9.70 16.30
C GLN A 33 2.80 10.12 15.33
N PRO A 34 2.72 11.33 14.73
CA PRO A 34 3.67 11.80 13.73
C PRO A 34 5.07 12.06 14.30
N ASP A 35 5.18 12.36 15.58
CA ASP A 35 6.41 12.58 16.33
C ASP A 35 7.35 11.36 16.39
N LYS A 36 6.84 10.17 16.05
CA LYS A 36 7.67 8.96 15.88
C LYS A 36 8.59 8.98 14.66
N MET A 37 8.38 9.91 13.74
CA MET A 37 9.21 10.07 12.55
C MET A 37 10.00 11.37 12.64
N GLN A 38 11.30 11.30 12.35
CA GLN A 38 12.17 12.47 12.35
C GLN A 38 11.84 13.40 11.19
N PRO A 39 11.81 14.74 11.42
CA PRO A 39 11.65 15.71 10.34
C PRO A 39 12.78 15.57 9.30
N ARG A 40 12.42 15.72 8.03
CA ARG A 40 13.35 15.67 6.88
C ARG A 40 12.94 16.72 5.85
N PRO A 41 13.89 17.25 5.06
CA PRO A 41 13.55 18.12 3.94
C PRO A 41 12.54 17.46 2.99
N GLY A 42 11.51 18.20 2.60
CA GLY A 42 10.44 17.69 1.74
C GLY A 42 9.35 16.88 2.46
N LEU A 43 9.47 16.64 3.77
CA LEU A 43 8.49 15.93 4.58
C LEU A 43 7.72 16.89 5.49
N THR A 44 6.41 16.90 5.35
CA THR A 44 5.49 17.50 6.32
C THR A 44 4.80 16.37 7.08
N LEU A 45 4.82 16.44 8.41
CA LEU A 45 4.16 15.44 9.25
C LEU A 45 2.91 16.04 9.87
N THR A 46 1.81 15.28 9.85
CA THR A 46 0.55 15.70 10.47
C THR A 46 -0.12 14.54 11.18
N GLN A 47 -0.89 14.90 12.22
CA GLN A 47 -1.72 13.92 12.90
C GLN A 47 -3.00 13.67 12.09
N GLY A 48 -3.36 12.40 11.96
CA GLY A 48 -4.61 11.98 11.33
C GLY A 48 -4.94 10.52 11.67
N ASP A 49 -6.24 10.22 11.67
CA ASP A 49 -6.76 8.87 11.88
C ASP A 49 -7.60 8.45 10.68
N VAL A 50 -7.34 7.26 10.15
CA VAL A 50 -8.09 6.67 9.02
C VAL A 50 -9.56 6.39 9.35
N LYS A 51 -9.92 6.39 10.63
CA LYS A 51 -11.29 6.23 11.09
C LYS A 51 -12.10 7.52 10.97
N ASP A 52 -11.44 8.68 10.91
CA ASP A 52 -12.08 9.96 10.65
C ASP A 52 -12.01 10.28 9.15
N GLN A 53 -13.00 9.80 8.43
CA GLN A 53 -13.08 9.99 6.98
C GLN A 53 -13.13 11.47 6.57
N ALA A 54 -13.79 12.32 7.34
CA ALA A 54 -13.94 13.74 7.00
C ALA A 54 -12.61 14.48 7.12
N SER A 55 -11.93 14.33 8.26
CA SER A 55 -10.61 14.90 8.50
C SER A 55 -9.58 14.37 7.51
N LEU A 56 -9.61 13.05 7.24
CA LEU A 56 -8.70 12.45 6.26
C LEU A 56 -8.89 13.04 4.85
N ALA A 57 -10.14 13.25 4.41
CA ALA A 57 -10.41 13.86 3.11
C ALA A 57 -9.85 15.29 3.02
N GLU A 58 -9.93 16.06 4.09
CA GLU A 58 -9.35 17.42 4.15
C GLU A 58 -7.81 17.37 4.05
N LEU A 59 -7.17 16.45 4.76
CA LEU A 59 -5.71 16.26 4.71
C LEU A 59 -5.22 15.81 3.32
N LEU A 60 -6.01 15.03 2.60
CA LEU A 60 -5.67 14.57 1.25
C LEU A 60 -5.95 15.63 0.16
N ALA A 61 -6.70 16.67 0.46
CA ALA A 61 -7.03 17.71 -0.51
C ALA A 61 -5.76 18.40 -1.05
N GLY A 62 -5.69 18.56 -2.37
CA GLY A 62 -4.54 19.18 -3.04
C GLY A 62 -3.30 18.27 -3.18
N GLN A 63 -3.39 17.02 -2.78
CA GLN A 63 -2.36 16.02 -3.09
C GLN A 63 -2.60 15.42 -4.49
N GLU A 64 -1.51 15.14 -5.21
CA GLU A 64 -1.58 14.51 -6.54
C GLU A 64 -1.80 13.00 -6.44
N ALA A 65 -1.25 12.38 -5.38
CA ALA A 65 -1.44 10.97 -5.05
C ALA A 65 -1.56 10.77 -3.53
N ALA A 66 -2.27 9.72 -3.13
CA ALA A 66 -2.33 9.26 -1.75
C ALA A 66 -2.01 7.76 -1.66
N ILE A 67 -1.20 7.38 -0.68
CA ILE A 67 -0.83 6.00 -0.41
C ILE A 67 -1.44 5.59 0.93
N HIS A 68 -2.26 4.54 0.92
CA HIS A 68 -2.80 3.91 2.11
C HIS A 68 -1.87 2.78 2.59
N SER A 69 -1.17 3.00 3.70
CA SER A 69 -0.22 2.06 4.33
C SER A 69 -0.62 1.79 5.79
N VAL A 70 -1.87 1.37 5.99
CA VAL A 70 -2.44 1.06 7.30
C VAL A 70 -2.95 -0.37 7.30
N ARG A 71 -2.92 -1.04 8.46
CA ARG A 71 -3.48 -2.38 8.61
C ARG A 71 -4.96 -2.38 8.25
N PHE A 72 -5.40 -3.42 7.56
CA PHE A 72 -6.78 -3.54 7.11
C PHE A 72 -7.79 -3.69 8.26
N LEU A 73 -7.36 -4.25 9.40
CA LEU A 73 -8.19 -4.33 10.60
C LEU A 73 -8.37 -2.97 11.32
N ASP A 74 -7.53 -2.00 11.03
CA ASP A 74 -7.60 -0.65 11.64
C ASP A 74 -8.43 0.35 10.81
N THR A 75 -8.87 -0.03 9.61
CA THR A 75 -9.62 0.83 8.68
C THR A 75 -10.74 0.06 7.99
N SER A 76 -11.72 0.76 7.42
CA SER A 76 -12.65 0.18 6.47
C SER A 76 -12.34 0.64 5.05
N ALA A 77 -12.58 -0.23 4.07
CA ALA A 77 -12.43 0.12 2.67
C ALA A 77 -13.32 1.30 2.29
N GLN A 78 -14.57 1.31 2.76
CA GLN A 78 -15.53 2.39 2.49
C GLN A 78 -15.05 3.74 3.00
N SER A 79 -14.48 3.78 4.23
CA SER A 79 -13.94 5.01 4.80
C SER A 79 -12.74 5.53 4.01
N ALA A 80 -11.78 4.66 3.69
CA ALA A 80 -10.57 5.04 2.96
C ALA A 80 -10.88 5.49 1.52
N ILE A 81 -11.70 4.73 0.80
CA ILE A 81 -12.15 5.06 -0.57
C ILE A 81 -12.98 6.35 -0.54
N GLY A 82 -13.91 6.48 0.42
CA GLY A 82 -14.73 7.67 0.56
C GLY A 82 -13.93 8.94 0.85
N ALA A 83 -12.90 8.86 1.68
CA ALA A 83 -11.97 9.98 1.94
C ALA A 83 -11.20 10.36 0.67
N ALA A 84 -10.65 9.38 -0.05
CA ALA A 84 -9.92 9.61 -1.29
C ALA A 84 -10.82 10.27 -2.36
N LYS A 85 -12.05 9.78 -2.54
CA LYS A 85 -13.02 10.39 -3.48
C LYS A 85 -13.36 11.82 -3.09
N LYS A 86 -13.71 12.05 -1.82
CA LYS A 86 -14.09 13.38 -1.32
C LYS A 86 -12.95 14.39 -1.41
N SER A 87 -11.70 13.97 -1.26
CA SER A 87 -10.53 14.85 -1.36
C SER A 87 -10.23 15.30 -2.79
N GLY A 88 -10.71 14.57 -3.80
CA GLY A 88 -10.36 14.80 -5.20
C GLY A 88 -8.92 14.41 -5.56
N VAL A 89 -8.25 13.57 -4.75
CA VAL A 89 -6.90 13.10 -5.05
C VAL A 89 -6.85 12.36 -6.38
N GLY A 90 -5.85 12.68 -7.22
CA GLY A 90 -5.75 12.15 -8.58
C GLY A 90 -5.50 10.64 -8.64
N ARG A 91 -4.72 10.10 -7.69
CA ARG A 91 -4.39 8.67 -7.60
C ARG A 91 -4.44 8.15 -6.16
N PHE A 92 -4.97 6.95 -5.98
CA PHE A 92 -5.06 6.29 -4.67
C PHE A 92 -4.39 4.91 -4.72
N LEU A 93 -3.23 4.78 -4.08
CA LEU A 93 -2.49 3.53 -4.04
C LEU A 93 -2.62 2.87 -2.67
N VAL A 94 -2.74 1.55 -2.66
CA VAL A 94 -2.91 0.78 -1.43
C VAL A 94 -1.75 -0.20 -1.27
N VAL A 95 -1.07 -0.11 -0.12
CA VAL A 95 -0.16 -1.15 0.33
C VAL A 95 -1.00 -2.37 0.67
N GLY A 96 -0.97 -3.33 -0.23
CA GLY A 96 -1.81 -4.51 -0.20
C GLY A 96 -1.31 -5.61 0.73
N GLY A 97 -1.95 -6.77 0.61
CA GLY A 97 -1.57 -8.00 1.30
C GLY A 97 -1.40 -9.16 0.32
N ALA A 98 -0.58 -10.14 0.71
CA ALA A 98 -0.37 -11.35 -0.08
C ALA A 98 -1.56 -12.33 -0.03
N GLY A 99 -2.42 -12.22 0.99
CA GLY A 99 -3.52 -13.18 1.21
C GLY A 99 -4.51 -13.32 0.07
N SER A 100 -4.68 -12.27 -0.74
CA SER A 100 -5.56 -12.29 -1.92
C SER A 100 -4.86 -12.74 -3.20
N LEU A 101 -3.54 -13.04 -3.18
CA LEU A 101 -2.83 -13.61 -4.30
C LEU A 101 -3.26 -15.06 -4.53
N GLU A 102 -3.27 -15.49 -5.79
CA GLU A 102 -3.66 -16.83 -6.18
C GLU A 102 -2.47 -17.80 -6.11
N VAL A 103 -2.70 -18.96 -5.53
CA VAL A 103 -1.78 -20.13 -5.54
C VAL A 103 -2.12 -21.12 -6.64
N ALA A 104 -3.37 -21.08 -7.11
CA ALA A 104 -3.89 -21.76 -8.28
C ALA A 104 -5.04 -20.93 -8.85
N PRO A 105 -5.47 -21.10 -10.09
CA PRO A 105 -6.56 -20.35 -10.70
C PRO A 105 -7.81 -20.33 -9.81
N GLY A 106 -8.22 -19.13 -9.37
CA GLY A 106 -9.39 -18.93 -8.52
C GLY A 106 -9.22 -19.31 -7.04
N THR A 107 -8.02 -19.74 -6.61
CA THR A 107 -7.75 -20.11 -5.21
C THR A 107 -6.83 -19.09 -4.56
N ALA A 108 -7.36 -18.24 -3.69
CA ALA A 108 -6.56 -17.27 -2.97
C ALA A 108 -5.73 -17.94 -1.86
N LEU A 109 -4.55 -17.42 -1.61
CA LEU A 109 -3.63 -17.91 -0.58
C LEU A 109 -4.32 -18.01 0.80
N VAL A 110 -5.13 -17.02 1.17
CA VAL A 110 -5.84 -16.96 2.47
C VAL A 110 -6.89 -18.10 2.63
N ASP A 111 -7.34 -18.69 1.53
CA ASP A 111 -8.35 -19.75 1.52
C ASP A 111 -7.72 -21.16 1.53
N THR A 112 -6.40 -21.24 1.50
CA THR A 112 -5.70 -22.53 1.56
C THR A 112 -5.78 -23.14 2.98
N PRO A 113 -5.85 -24.48 3.10
CA PRO A 113 -5.88 -25.16 4.41
C PRO A 113 -4.66 -24.88 5.29
N GLY A 114 -3.50 -24.62 4.67
CA GLY A 114 -2.24 -24.32 5.38
C GLY A 114 -2.05 -22.86 5.75
N PHE A 115 -3.00 -21.96 5.48
CA PHE A 115 -2.84 -20.54 5.82
C PHE A 115 -2.84 -20.33 7.34
N PRO A 116 -1.82 -19.66 7.91
CA PRO A 116 -1.70 -19.52 9.37
C PRO A 116 -2.89 -18.77 9.98
N PRO A 117 -3.60 -19.35 10.98
CA PRO A 117 -4.80 -18.74 11.57
C PRO A 117 -4.55 -17.35 12.16
N ALA A 118 -3.36 -17.09 12.69
CA ALA A 118 -3.00 -15.81 13.29
C ALA A 118 -3.03 -14.64 12.30
N TYR A 119 -2.77 -14.87 11.02
CA TYR A 119 -2.77 -13.84 9.97
C TYR A 119 -4.07 -13.78 9.18
N LYS A 120 -4.96 -14.77 9.35
CA LYS A 120 -6.17 -14.89 8.54
C LYS A 120 -7.11 -13.68 8.65
N PRO A 121 -7.35 -13.09 9.84
CA PRO A 121 -8.21 -11.90 9.94
C PRO A 121 -7.71 -10.73 9.10
N GLU A 122 -6.42 -10.37 9.22
CA GLU A 122 -5.81 -9.29 8.46
C GLU A 122 -5.79 -9.58 6.96
N ALA A 123 -5.44 -10.80 6.56
CA ALA A 123 -5.38 -11.22 5.16
C ALA A 123 -6.77 -11.22 4.51
N SER A 124 -7.81 -11.65 5.23
CA SER A 124 -9.21 -11.60 4.77
C SER A 124 -9.69 -10.16 4.61
N ALA A 125 -9.41 -9.30 5.60
CA ALA A 125 -9.75 -7.88 5.50
C ALA A 125 -9.04 -7.19 4.32
N GLY A 126 -7.79 -7.56 4.03
CA GLY A 126 -7.06 -7.08 2.86
C GLY A 126 -7.67 -7.53 1.53
N ARG A 127 -8.15 -8.78 1.45
CA ARG A 127 -8.90 -9.27 0.29
C ARG A 127 -10.21 -8.52 0.12
N ASP A 128 -10.95 -8.28 1.19
CA ASP A 128 -12.22 -7.58 1.15
C ASP A 128 -12.03 -6.11 0.76
N PHE A 129 -10.94 -5.49 1.19
CA PHE A 129 -10.54 -4.16 0.73
C PHE A 129 -10.27 -4.14 -0.78
N LEU A 130 -9.53 -5.11 -1.30
CA LEU A 130 -9.30 -5.25 -2.74
C LEU A 130 -10.62 -5.43 -3.52
N ASN A 131 -11.55 -6.23 -2.99
CA ASN A 131 -12.86 -6.44 -3.62
C ASN A 131 -13.67 -5.14 -3.66
N ALA A 132 -13.61 -4.31 -2.61
CA ALA A 132 -14.23 -2.99 -2.61
C ALA A 132 -13.60 -2.05 -3.65
N LEU A 133 -12.27 -2.08 -3.82
CA LEU A 133 -11.60 -1.33 -4.89
C LEU A 133 -12.00 -1.81 -6.28
N LYS A 134 -12.12 -3.12 -6.50
CA LYS A 134 -12.57 -3.68 -7.80
C LYS A 134 -13.98 -3.23 -8.19
N ALA A 135 -14.84 -2.94 -7.20
CA ALA A 135 -16.17 -2.40 -7.40
C ALA A 135 -16.19 -0.86 -7.56
N GLU A 136 -15.04 -0.18 -7.35
CA GLU A 136 -14.90 1.26 -7.48
C GLU A 136 -14.52 1.66 -8.90
N HIS A 137 -15.29 2.53 -9.54
CA HIS A 137 -15.12 2.89 -10.95
C HIS A 137 -14.71 4.35 -11.20
N GLU A 138 -14.81 5.22 -10.18
CA GLU A 138 -14.50 6.64 -10.32
C GLU A 138 -13.07 6.97 -9.89
N LEU A 139 -12.56 6.27 -8.86
CA LEU A 139 -11.23 6.49 -8.32
C LEU A 139 -10.16 5.79 -9.18
N ASP A 140 -9.08 6.48 -9.48
CA ASP A 140 -7.90 5.89 -10.10
C ASP A 140 -7.04 5.20 -9.03
N TRP A 141 -7.41 3.97 -8.72
CA TRP A 141 -6.76 3.19 -7.67
C TRP A 141 -5.73 2.21 -8.22
N THR A 142 -4.76 1.85 -7.37
CA THR A 142 -3.83 0.75 -7.59
C THR A 142 -3.62 -0.01 -6.28
N TYR A 143 -3.61 -1.33 -6.33
CA TYR A 143 -3.38 -2.19 -5.17
C TYR A 143 -2.12 -3.03 -5.40
N LEU A 144 -1.03 -2.75 -4.66
CA LEU A 144 0.21 -3.51 -4.77
C LEU A 144 0.25 -4.58 -3.67
N SER A 145 0.09 -5.85 -4.07
CA SER A 145 0.27 -7.00 -3.18
C SER A 145 1.76 -7.28 -2.99
N PRO A 146 2.27 -7.33 -1.75
CA PRO A 146 3.63 -7.83 -1.51
C PRO A 146 3.71 -9.35 -1.71
N SER A 147 4.91 -9.89 -1.79
CA SER A 147 5.16 -11.31 -1.57
C SER A 147 4.79 -11.74 -0.15
N VAL A 148 4.70 -13.05 0.09
CA VAL A 148 4.27 -13.64 1.38
C VAL A 148 5.15 -13.19 2.55
N PHE A 149 6.47 -13.23 2.37
CA PHE A 149 7.43 -12.67 3.33
C PHE A 149 7.72 -11.22 2.95
N PHE A 150 7.12 -10.32 3.70
CA PHE A 150 7.22 -8.87 3.54
C PHE A 150 7.83 -8.26 4.81
N SER A 151 9.11 -7.97 4.78
CA SER A 151 9.88 -7.53 5.95
C SER A 151 10.91 -6.47 5.58
N PRO A 152 11.41 -5.70 6.56
CA PRO A 152 12.59 -4.86 6.34
C PRO A 152 13.76 -5.67 5.79
N GLY A 153 14.52 -5.10 4.85
CA GLY A 153 15.63 -5.78 4.21
C GLY A 153 16.50 -4.84 3.40
N GLU A 154 17.19 -5.36 2.42
CA GLU A 154 18.07 -4.59 1.55
C GLU A 154 17.27 -3.91 0.43
N ARG A 155 17.69 -2.69 0.05
CA ARG A 155 17.22 -1.97 -1.13
C ARG A 155 18.09 -2.38 -2.32
N THR A 156 17.69 -3.43 -3.02
CA THR A 156 18.46 -3.99 -4.14
C THR A 156 18.13 -3.35 -5.49
N GLY A 157 16.90 -2.88 -5.65
CA GLY A 157 16.36 -2.41 -6.93
C GLY A 157 16.16 -3.53 -7.96
N LYS A 158 16.24 -4.80 -7.55
CA LYS A 158 16.13 -5.97 -8.43
C LYS A 158 14.98 -6.85 -7.97
N PHE A 159 13.86 -6.80 -8.67
CA PHE A 159 12.65 -7.57 -8.36
C PHE A 159 11.86 -7.83 -9.64
N ARG A 160 10.88 -8.70 -9.54
CA ARG A 160 9.92 -8.98 -10.62
C ARG A 160 8.56 -8.40 -10.27
N LEU A 161 7.82 -7.98 -11.28
CA LEU A 161 6.40 -7.66 -11.16
C LEU A 161 5.58 -8.83 -11.67
N GLY A 162 4.41 -9.03 -11.06
CA GLY A 162 3.42 -10.01 -11.47
C GLY A 162 2.02 -9.46 -11.37
N LYS A 163 1.03 -10.27 -11.71
CA LYS A 163 -0.39 -9.89 -11.66
C LYS A 163 -1.05 -10.45 -10.40
N ASP A 164 -1.74 -11.56 -10.55
CA ASP A 164 -2.61 -12.12 -9.51
C ASP A 164 -1.98 -13.27 -8.74
N GLN A 165 -0.94 -13.90 -9.27
CA GLN A 165 -0.32 -15.09 -8.70
C GLN A 165 0.75 -14.75 -7.68
N VAL A 166 0.91 -15.62 -6.68
CA VAL A 166 2.06 -15.58 -5.77
C VAL A 166 3.36 -15.72 -6.58
N LEU A 167 4.26 -14.75 -6.44
CA LEU A 167 5.60 -14.86 -7.00
C LEU A 167 6.49 -15.68 -6.05
N THR A 168 7.18 -16.67 -6.62
CA THR A 168 8.10 -17.53 -5.88
C THR A 168 9.49 -17.45 -6.53
N GLY A 169 10.51 -17.24 -5.73
CA GLY A 169 11.90 -17.21 -6.15
C GLY A 169 12.46 -18.60 -6.45
N ALA A 170 13.67 -18.66 -6.98
CA ALA A 170 14.36 -19.92 -7.28
C ALA A 170 14.62 -20.79 -6.03
N ASP A 171 14.64 -20.17 -4.85
CA ASP A 171 14.76 -20.84 -3.55
C ASP A 171 13.41 -21.37 -3.01
N GLY A 172 12.34 -21.30 -3.79
CA GLY A 172 11.01 -21.71 -3.38
C GLY A 172 10.29 -20.75 -2.43
N GLN A 173 10.87 -19.61 -2.11
CA GLN A 173 10.27 -18.63 -1.19
C GLN A 173 9.60 -17.47 -1.95
N SER A 174 8.47 -17.02 -1.41
CA SER A 174 7.81 -15.80 -1.86
C SER A 174 8.20 -14.66 -0.93
N LYS A 175 9.12 -13.79 -1.34
CA LYS A 175 9.67 -12.73 -0.49
C LYS A 175 9.95 -11.44 -1.24
N ILE A 176 9.87 -10.32 -0.53
CA ILE A 176 10.27 -8.98 -0.96
C ILE A 176 10.67 -8.14 0.25
N SER A 177 11.71 -7.34 0.14
CA SER A 177 12.01 -6.33 1.14
C SER A 177 11.01 -5.18 1.10
N MET A 178 10.75 -4.53 2.22
CA MET A 178 9.93 -3.32 2.26
C MET A 178 10.58 -2.16 1.49
N GLU A 179 11.89 -2.17 1.39
CA GLU A 179 12.69 -1.20 0.64
C GLU A 179 12.48 -1.36 -0.88
N ASP A 180 12.55 -2.57 -1.41
CA ASP A 180 12.29 -2.83 -2.84
C ASP A 180 10.80 -2.69 -3.18
N TYR A 181 9.92 -3.07 -2.26
CA TYR A 181 8.49 -2.79 -2.39
C TYR A 181 8.21 -1.28 -2.52
N ALA A 182 8.90 -0.44 -1.73
CA ALA A 182 8.76 1.01 -1.81
C ALA A 182 9.23 1.55 -3.17
N ILE A 183 10.28 0.97 -3.78
CA ILE A 183 10.70 1.28 -5.14
C ILE A 183 9.56 0.98 -6.12
N ALA A 184 9.01 -0.24 -6.10
CA ALA A 184 7.94 -0.65 -7.01
C ALA A 184 6.69 0.24 -6.90
N LEU A 185 6.35 0.67 -5.68
CA LEU A 185 5.22 1.57 -5.45
C LEU A 185 5.50 2.98 -5.96
N ALA A 186 6.72 3.49 -5.76
CA ALA A 186 7.13 4.81 -6.27
C ALA A 186 7.21 4.81 -7.81
N ASP A 187 7.72 3.74 -8.42
CA ASP A 187 7.72 3.57 -9.89
C ASP A 187 6.29 3.63 -10.45
N GLU A 188 5.31 3.00 -9.78
CA GLU A 188 3.91 3.02 -10.19
C GLU A 188 3.27 4.41 -10.03
N ILE A 189 3.70 5.22 -9.07
CA ILE A 189 3.26 6.62 -8.93
C ILE A 189 3.78 7.45 -10.09
N GLU A 190 5.06 7.33 -10.41
CA GLU A 190 5.72 8.10 -11.47
C GLU A 190 5.32 7.64 -12.86
N HIS A 191 5.12 6.33 -13.05
CA HIS A 191 4.83 5.68 -14.33
C HIS A 191 3.64 4.73 -14.21
N ALA A 192 2.44 5.27 -14.11
CA ALA A 192 1.21 4.54 -13.87
C ALA A 192 0.89 3.48 -14.94
N GLN A 193 1.19 2.23 -14.63
CA GLN A 193 0.93 1.08 -15.52
C GLN A 193 -0.25 0.21 -15.05
N HIS A 194 -0.63 0.30 -13.76
CA HIS A 194 -1.64 -0.58 -13.16
C HIS A 194 -2.84 0.22 -12.62
N ARG A 195 -3.45 1.06 -13.48
CA ARG A 195 -4.63 1.85 -13.12
C ARG A 195 -5.86 0.95 -12.95
N ARG A 196 -6.54 1.08 -11.83
CA ARG A 196 -7.70 0.24 -11.42
C ARG A 196 -7.38 -1.25 -11.48
N GLN A 197 -6.17 -1.58 -11.04
CA GLN A 197 -5.67 -2.96 -11.05
C GLN A 197 -4.93 -3.29 -9.76
N ARG A 198 -4.88 -4.59 -9.47
CA ARG A 198 -3.92 -5.17 -8.57
C ARG A 198 -2.71 -5.65 -9.38
N PHE A 199 -1.52 -5.47 -8.83
CA PHE A 199 -0.31 -6.15 -9.25
C PHE A 199 0.49 -6.61 -8.03
N THR A 200 1.53 -7.40 -8.23
CA THR A 200 2.38 -7.93 -7.16
C THR A 200 3.85 -7.75 -7.48
N VAL A 201 4.69 -7.82 -6.44
CA VAL A 201 6.14 -7.69 -6.52
C VAL A 201 6.83 -8.75 -5.69
N GLY A 202 7.95 -9.29 -6.18
CA GLY A 202 8.74 -10.32 -5.49
C GLY A 202 10.09 -10.58 -6.15
N TYR A 203 10.94 -11.34 -5.47
CA TYR A 203 12.22 -11.81 -6.00
C TYR A 203 12.08 -13.04 -6.87
#